data_d138c075692915c0964f90b3a76f82cc
#
_entry.id   d138c075692915c0964f90b3a76f82cc
#
_cell.length_a   1.000
_cell.length_b   1.000
_cell.length_c   1.000
_cell.angle_alpha   90.00
_cell.angle_beta   90.00
_cell.angle_gamma   90.00
#
_symmetry.space_group_name_H-M   'P 1'
#
loop_
_entity.id
_entity.type
_entity.pdbx_description
1 polymer ?
#
loop_
_entity_poly.entity_id
_entity_poly.type
_entity_poly.pdbx_seq_one_letter_code
_entity_poly.pdbx_strand_id
1 'polypeptide(L)'
;VHGNLITTVHSSENRLPIPLKDVPKDLQNAFVATEDSRFYTHHGIDPIGILRAIWVNIVHSGVSEGGSTITQQLARNAFLSQDRTFKRKISEALLALKIEQHYTKDEILEMYMNQIYFGQGAYGVQSASHVYFGKDASQLTLAQAALIAGLPQSPNYYSPFNDLEASKKRQAVVLGQMVKYGYITQEQADEARQADLGLVAKQEQTHEKSNASYFINYVIAQVSEKYGDDAIYKDGLKIYTTLDMDAQNAAVAAMQNLPDFYTDKNGLHQPQGAIVAMNPHNGYIVAMVGGRGDDAFNRATQAERQPGSAMKPFVYLAAIQSGKTPGSIVDDSPVTFGSWSPKNYENDFVGNITYRYALQHSRNVAAVKIADEVGMTKVIKLAKEMGISTLTDQDYNLSTALGGLTHGVTPLEMVQAYGVLANGGIKVQPTAILKIVDRNGQVVEENSIQEKRVVDEKDAAIITNMLESVINGGTGGNAAIGRPAAGKTGTTDDSKDAWFVGYTPDLVAAVWIGDDYGSETLRGITGGNTPAIMWGQFMANALANTPASDFPVPSSAQSAIAEGYFNPVKVQPKKDDKKDEKADKKDDKDKQKDEKVKEEDQSSKEEVSEPKSNSSKNKKSKKDR
;
A
#
# COMPACT_ATOMS: atom_id res chain seq x y z
N VAL A 1 4.88 -6.76 -23.27
CA VAL A 1 5.89 -6.34 -24.25
C VAL A 1 5.87 -7.23 -25.51
N HIS A 2 5.61 -8.53 -25.37
CA HIS A 2 5.65 -9.49 -26.49
C HIS A 2 4.29 -9.74 -27.17
N GLY A 3 3.25 -8.97 -26.83
CA GLY A 3 1.91 -9.13 -27.41
C GLY A 3 1.12 -10.34 -26.88
N ASN A 4 1.66 -11.04 -25.88
CA ASN A 4 0.97 -12.17 -25.25
C ASN A 4 -0.21 -11.67 -24.40
N LEU A 5 -1.34 -12.39 -24.45
CA LEU A 5 -2.48 -12.11 -23.61
C LEU A 5 -2.14 -12.40 -22.16
N ILE A 6 -2.20 -11.38 -21.27
CA ILE A 6 -1.97 -11.55 -19.84
C ILE A 6 -3.27 -12.01 -19.17
N THR A 7 -4.34 -11.32 -19.45
CA THR A 7 -5.68 -11.64 -18.96
C THR A 7 -6.72 -10.98 -19.85
N THR A 8 -7.92 -11.51 -19.84
CA THR A 8 -9.08 -10.81 -20.33
C THR A 8 -9.79 -10.26 -19.09
N VAL A 9 -9.80 -8.93 -18.94
CA VAL A 9 -10.69 -8.30 -17.98
C VAL A 9 -12.07 -8.42 -18.61
N HIS A 10 -12.69 -9.54 -18.35
CA HIS A 10 -14.13 -9.57 -18.56
C HIS A 10 -14.66 -8.58 -17.53
N SER A 11 -15.53 -7.63 -17.96
CA SER A 11 -16.65 -7.46 -17.09
C SER A 11 -17.11 -8.86 -16.80
N SER A 12 -17.12 -9.24 -15.57
CA SER A 12 -18.08 -10.20 -15.08
C SER A 12 -19.47 -9.57 -15.19
N GLU A 13 -19.73 -8.83 -16.28
CA GLU A 13 -21.04 -8.61 -16.82
C GLU A 13 -21.50 -9.94 -17.38
N ASN A 14 -21.66 -10.91 -16.49
CA ASN A 14 -22.82 -11.72 -16.57
C ASN A 14 -24.02 -10.80 -16.38
N ARG A 15 -24.15 -9.75 -17.23
CA ARG A 15 -25.45 -9.16 -17.51
C ARG A 15 -26.18 -10.18 -18.33
N LEU A 16 -26.83 -11.07 -17.65
CA LEU A 16 -27.89 -11.89 -18.21
C LEU A 16 -29.15 -11.03 -18.03
N PRO A 17 -29.54 -10.19 -19.02
CA PRO A 17 -30.74 -9.40 -18.88
C PRO A 17 -31.91 -10.39 -18.76
N ILE A 18 -32.72 -10.18 -17.73
CA ILE A 18 -33.93 -10.94 -17.48
C ILE A 18 -35.15 -10.02 -17.68
N PRO A 19 -36.16 -10.41 -18.47
CA PRO A 19 -37.39 -9.68 -18.55
C PRO A 19 -38.10 -9.59 -17.20
N LEU A 20 -38.72 -8.45 -16.87
CA LEU A 20 -39.37 -8.25 -15.58
C LEU A 20 -40.40 -9.32 -15.24
N LYS A 21 -41.08 -9.86 -16.26
CA LYS A 21 -42.09 -10.94 -16.12
C LYS A 21 -41.49 -12.24 -15.55
N ASP A 22 -40.18 -12.47 -15.75
CA ASP A 22 -39.46 -13.66 -15.30
C ASP A 22 -38.76 -13.42 -13.94
N VAL A 23 -38.79 -12.18 -13.41
CA VAL A 23 -38.32 -11.83 -12.07
C VAL A 23 -39.43 -12.12 -11.05
N PRO A 24 -39.17 -12.87 -9.96
CA PRO A 24 -40.18 -13.13 -8.92
C PRO A 24 -40.80 -11.86 -8.39
N LYS A 25 -42.12 -11.90 -8.13
CA LYS A 25 -42.85 -10.74 -7.60
C LYS A 25 -42.29 -10.29 -6.24
N ASP A 26 -41.86 -11.25 -5.42
CA ASP A 26 -41.23 -10.97 -4.13
C ASP A 26 -39.95 -10.14 -4.27
N LEU A 27 -39.13 -10.39 -5.30
CA LEU A 27 -37.92 -9.61 -5.56
C LEU A 27 -38.27 -8.20 -6.05
N GLN A 28 -39.25 -8.06 -6.96
CA GLN A 28 -39.74 -6.76 -7.41
C GLN A 28 -40.25 -5.93 -6.23
N ASN A 29 -41.11 -6.54 -5.40
CA ASN A 29 -41.68 -5.90 -4.22
C ASN A 29 -40.64 -5.54 -3.17
N ALA A 30 -39.62 -6.39 -2.98
CA ALA A 30 -38.52 -6.12 -2.06
C ALA A 30 -37.73 -4.86 -2.45
N PHE A 31 -37.44 -4.67 -3.74
CA PHE A 31 -36.81 -3.43 -4.24
C PHE A 31 -37.70 -2.22 -4.02
N VAL A 32 -38.96 -2.30 -4.45
CA VAL A 32 -39.92 -1.19 -4.29
C VAL A 32 -40.07 -0.84 -2.80
N ALA A 33 -40.28 -1.82 -1.93
CA ALA A 33 -40.46 -1.58 -0.49
C ALA A 33 -39.23 -0.93 0.16
N THR A 34 -38.03 -1.25 -0.31
CA THR A 34 -36.78 -0.85 0.33
C THR A 34 -36.21 0.44 -0.24
N GLU A 35 -36.16 0.55 -1.57
CA GLU A 35 -35.49 1.65 -2.24
C GLU A 35 -36.45 2.81 -2.55
N ASP A 36 -37.71 2.51 -2.87
CA ASP A 36 -38.67 3.52 -3.35
C ASP A 36 -40.12 3.06 -3.13
N SER A 37 -40.61 3.11 -1.91
CA SER A 37 -41.93 2.59 -1.54
C SER A 37 -43.12 3.26 -2.26
N ARG A 38 -42.89 4.40 -2.90
CA ARG A 38 -43.88 5.16 -3.69
C ARG A 38 -43.58 5.13 -5.19
N PHE A 39 -42.74 4.23 -5.65
CA PHE A 39 -42.28 4.13 -7.03
C PHE A 39 -43.38 4.26 -8.08
N TYR A 40 -44.49 3.57 -7.87
CA TYR A 40 -45.62 3.58 -8.82
C TYR A 40 -46.52 4.83 -8.72
N THR A 41 -46.26 5.76 -7.79
CA THR A 41 -47.13 6.94 -7.56
C THR A 41 -46.50 8.28 -7.89
N HIS A 42 -45.18 8.37 -7.99
CA HIS A 42 -44.48 9.60 -8.39
C HIS A 42 -43.97 9.52 -9.82
N HIS A 43 -43.45 10.64 -10.37
CA HIS A 43 -42.90 10.76 -11.71
C HIS A 43 -41.42 11.15 -11.69
N GLY A 44 -40.56 10.19 -11.34
CA GLY A 44 -39.07 10.33 -11.35
C GLY A 44 -38.48 10.93 -10.08
N ILE A 45 -39.15 11.84 -9.41
CA ILE A 45 -38.75 12.45 -8.14
C ILE A 45 -39.87 12.26 -7.14
N ASP A 46 -39.56 11.91 -5.90
CA ASP A 46 -40.52 11.81 -4.81
C ASP A 46 -40.30 12.92 -3.76
N PRO A 47 -40.94 14.10 -3.88
CA PRO A 47 -40.79 15.18 -2.90
C PRO A 47 -41.23 14.79 -1.49
N ILE A 48 -42.25 13.93 -1.36
CA ILE A 48 -42.74 13.46 -0.05
C ILE A 48 -41.73 12.49 0.57
N GLY A 49 -41.15 11.61 -0.24
CA GLY A 49 -40.06 10.71 0.20
C GLY A 49 -38.83 11.48 0.67
N ILE A 50 -38.45 12.54 -0.02
CA ILE A 50 -37.34 13.42 0.36
C ILE A 50 -37.62 14.09 1.71
N LEU A 51 -38.82 14.67 1.90
CA LEU A 51 -39.21 15.30 3.17
C LEU A 51 -39.23 14.30 4.32
N ARG A 52 -39.74 13.07 4.08
CA ARG A 52 -39.73 11.99 5.06
C ARG A 52 -38.30 11.59 5.45
N ALA A 53 -37.42 11.39 4.47
CA ALA A 53 -36.04 11.03 4.71
C ALA A 53 -35.29 12.12 5.52
N ILE A 54 -35.53 13.40 5.22
CA ILE A 54 -34.98 14.52 6.02
C ILE A 54 -35.49 14.45 7.46
N TRP A 55 -36.78 14.26 7.68
CA TRP A 55 -37.37 14.16 9.01
C TRP A 55 -36.80 12.99 9.82
N VAL A 56 -36.75 11.79 9.22
CA VAL A 56 -36.21 10.57 9.87
C VAL A 56 -34.73 10.75 10.22
N ASN A 57 -33.92 11.32 9.34
CA ASN A 57 -32.49 11.57 9.57
C ASN A 57 -32.24 12.59 10.68
N ILE A 58 -33.11 13.60 10.83
CA ILE A 58 -33.06 14.56 11.94
C ILE A 58 -33.41 13.90 13.27
N VAL A 59 -34.48 13.10 13.31
CA VAL A 59 -34.98 12.47 14.56
C VAL A 59 -34.02 11.40 15.07
N HIS A 60 -33.35 10.65 14.19
CA HIS A 60 -32.45 9.55 14.56
C HIS A 60 -30.96 9.93 14.60
N SER A 61 -30.62 11.23 14.51
CA SER A 61 -29.25 11.76 14.58
C SER A 61 -28.24 11.05 13.64
N GLY A 62 -28.69 10.61 12.47
CA GLY A 62 -27.84 9.93 11.48
C GLY A 62 -28.54 9.72 10.13
N VAL A 63 -27.76 9.36 9.10
CA VAL A 63 -28.29 9.04 7.78
C VAL A 63 -28.87 7.62 7.80
N SER A 64 -30.18 7.50 8.09
CA SER A 64 -30.88 6.22 8.19
C SER A 64 -31.79 5.92 7.00
N GLU A 65 -32.28 6.94 6.28
CA GLU A 65 -33.09 6.77 5.06
C GLU A 65 -32.55 7.60 3.89
N GLY A 66 -32.52 7.00 2.69
CA GLY A 66 -32.20 7.68 1.43
C GLY A 66 -33.46 8.24 0.76
N GLY A 67 -33.38 9.47 0.25
CA GLY A 67 -34.48 10.11 -0.46
C GLY A 67 -34.38 10.05 -2.00
N SER A 68 -33.55 9.17 -2.58
CA SER A 68 -33.41 9.03 -4.02
C SER A 68 -34.33 7.93 -4.54
N THR A 69 -35.06 8.19 -5.62
CA THR A 69 -35.97 7.23 -6.27
C THR A 69 -35.20 6.17 -7.08
N ILE A 70 -35.86 5.04 -7.38
CA ILE A 70 -35.32 4.00 -8.30
C ILE A 70 -34.94 4.64 -9.66
N THR A 71 -35.76 5.53 -10.20
CA THR A 71 -35.47 6.22 -11.46
C THR A 71 -34.24 7.13 -11.37
N GLN A 72 -34.03 7.82 -10.25
CA GLN A 72 -32.83 8.62 -10.01
C GLN A 72 -31.58 7.75 -9.88
N GLN A 73 -31.69 6.59 -9.22
CA GLN A 73 -30.59 5.64 -9.12
C GLN A 73 -30.23 5.03 -10.48
N LEU A 74 -31.24 4.69 -11.31
CA LEU A 74 -31.03 4.24 -12.68
C LEU A 74 -30.35 5.33 -13.52
N ALA A 75 -30.80 6.58 -13.44
CA ALA A 75 -30.20 7.72 -14.14
C ALA A 75 -28.73 7.90 -13.76
N ARG A 76 -28.42 7.80 -12.48
CA ARG A 76 -27.05 7.88 -11.97
C ARG A 76 -26.17 6.75 -12.50
N ASN A 77 -26.66 5.51 -12.41
CA ASN A 77 -25.84 4.33 -12.73
C ASN A 77 -25.64 4.13 -14.24
N ALA A 78 -26.59 4.61 -15.06
CA ALA A 78 -26.56 4.41 -16.51
C ALA A 78 -25.91 5.56 -17.29
N PHE A 79 -25.93 6.80 -16.77
CA PHE A 79 -25.64 7.99 -17.58
C PHE A 79 -24.77 9.06 -16.91
N LEU A 80 -24.40 8.94 -15.63
CA LEU A 80 -23.69 10.00 -14.91
C LEU A 80 -22.41 9.49 -14.25
N SER A 81 -21.41 10.39 -14.09
CA SER A 81 -20.20 10.11 -13.33
C SER A 81 -20.51 9.90 -11.83
N GLN A 82 -19.63 9.19 -11.13
CA GLN A 82 -19.79 8.87 -9.69
C GLN A 82 -19.47 10.05 -8.75
N ASP A 83 -19.11 11.24 -9.28
CA ASP A 83 -18.75 12.41 -8.48
C ASP A 83 -19.88 12.88 -7.57
N ARG A 84 -19.61 13.12 -6.30
CA ARG A 84 -20.59 13.60 -5.32
C ARG A 84 -20.74 15.12 -5.36
N THR A 85 -21.19 15.67 -6.50
CA THR A 85 -21.40 17.11 -6.67
C THR A 85 -22.88 17.49 -6.67
N PHE A 86 -23.19 18.71 -6.26
CA PHE A 86 -24.56 19.24 -6.31
C PHE A 86 -25.06 19.34 -7.76
N LYS A 87 -24.18 19.70 -8.70
CA LYS A 87 -24.49 19.74 -10.14
C LYS A 87 -24.93 18.38 -10.66
N ARG A 88 -24.24 17.30 -10.28
CA ARG A 88 -24.63 15.94 -10.65
C ARG A 88 -26.01 15.58 -10.09
N LYS A 89 -26.34 15.97 -8.84
CA LYS A 89 -27.65 15.67 -8.24
C LYS A 89 -28.80 16.34 -8.98
N ILE A 90 -28.59 17.55 -9.51
CA ILE A 90 -29.56 18.23 -10.38
C ILE A 90 -29.71 17.49 -11.72
N SER A 91 -28.57 17.09 -12.33
CA SER A 91 -28.61 16.34 -13.60
C SER A 91 -29.30 14.99 -13.45
N GLU A 92 -29.10 14.28 -12.34
CA GLU A 92 -29.77 13.04 -11.96
C GLU A 92 -31.30 13.24 -11.89
N ALA A 93 -31.76 14.31 -11.23
CA ALA A 93 -33.16 14.61 -11.12
C ALA A 93 -33.80 14.95 -12.49
N LEU A 94 -33.14 15.77 -13.30
CA LEU A 94 -33.63 16.13 -14.66
C LEU A 94 -33.68 14.92 -15.59
N LEU A 95 -32.69 14.03 -15.50
CA LEU A 95 -32.65 12.82 -16.29
C LEU A 95 -33.71 11.82 -15.84
N ALA A 96 -33.95 11.69 -14.54
CA ALA A 96 -35.02 10.85 -14.00
C ALA A 96 -36.42 11.29 -14.53
N LEU A 97 -36.67 12.61 -14.59
CA LEU A 97 -37.91 13.14 -15.19
C LEU A 97 -38.02 12.79 -16.68
N LYS A 98 -36.93 12.86 -17.45
CA LYS A 98 -36.93 12.47 -18.85
C LYS A 98 -37.16 10.98 -19.05
N ILE A 99 -36.54 10.12 -18.23
CA ILE A 99 -36.75 8.67 -18.29
C ILE A 99 -38.23 8.34 -18.08
N GLU A 100 -38.87 8.93 -17.08
CA GLU A 100 -40.31 8.71 -16.79
C GLU A 100 -41.28 9.25 -17.86
N GLN A 101 -40.82 10.14 -18.74
CA GLN A 101 -41.59 10.58 -19.90
C GLN A 101 -41.58 9.58 -21.06
N HIS A 102 -40.58 8.71 -21.14
CA HIS A 102 -40.35 7.82 -22.28
C HIS A 102 -40.57 6.34 -21.96
N TYR A 103 -40.48 5.95 -20.67
CA TYR A 103 -40.56 4.57 -20.23
C TYR A 103 -41.64 4.40 -19.16
N THR A 104 -42.33 3.27 -19.19
CA THR A 104 -43.26 2.86 -18.14
C THR A 104 -42.53 2.50 -16.85
N LYS A 105 -43.23 2.46 -15.74
CA LYS A 105 -42.68 2.04 -14.44
C LYS A 105 -42.08 0.64 -14.49
N ASP A 106 -42.72 -0.28 -15.18
CA ASP A 106 -42.23 -1.66 -15.29
C ASP A 106 -40.96 -1.74 -16.14
N GLU A 107 -40.86 -0.97 -17.22
CA GLU A 107 -39.64 -0.87 -18.03
C GLU A 107 -38.48 -0.23 -17.23
N ILE A 108 -38.78 0.80 -16.43
CA ILE A 108 -37.79 1.43 -15.54
C ILE A 108 -37.29 0.44 -14.48
N LEU A 109 -38.20 -0.32 -13.87
CA LEU A 109 -37.83 -1.34 -12.87
C LEU A 109 -37.01 -2.47 -13.51
N GLU A 110 -37.37 -2.91 -14.72
CA GLU A 110 -36.60 -3.90 -15.48
C GLU A 110 -35.19 -3.41 -15.76
N MET A 111 -35.03 -2.18 -16.29
CA MET A 111 -33.74 -1.58 -16.54
C MET A 111 -32.91 -1.47 -15.23
N TYR A 112 -33.51 -1.03 -14.13
CA TYR A 112 -32.88 -0.90 -12.83
C TYR A 112 -32.36 -2.25 -12.35
N MET A 113 -33.21 -3.28 -12.34
CA MET A 113 -32.85 -4.62 -11.86
C MET A 113 -31.79 -5.31 -12.72
N ASN A 114 -31.67 -4.95 -13.99
CA ASN A 114 -30.65 -5.47 -14.90
C ASN A 114 -29.32 -4.70 -14.87
N GLN A 115 -29.28 -3.49 -14.26
CA GLN A 115 -28.08 -2.64 -14.31
C GLN A 115 -27.38 -2.45 -12.98
N ILE A 116 -28.10 -2.61 -11.86
CA ILE A 116 -27.52 -2.29 -10.56
C ILE A 116 -26.45 -3.31 -10.14
N TYR A 117 -25.45 -2.82 -9.39
CA TYR A 117 -24.35 -3.62 -8.86
C TYR A 117 -24.72 -4.24 -7.52
N PHE A 118 -24.47 -5.54 -7.36
CA PHE A 118 -24.79 -6.34 -6.18
C PHE A 118 -23.59 -6.85 -5.40
N GLY A 119 -22.39 -6.38 -5.70
CA GLY A 119 -21.17 -6.91 -5.11
C GLY A 119 -20.64 -8.16 -5.85
N GLN A 120 -19.41 -8.58 -5.52
CA GLN A 120 -18.77 -9.77 -6.11
C GLN A 120 -18.75 -9.77 -7.65
N GLY A 121 -18.70 -8.59 -8.28
CA GLY A 121 -18.74 -8.47 -9.75
C GLY A 121 -20.13 -8.70 -10.39
N ALA A 122 -21.18 -8.90 -9.61
CA ALA A 122 -22.52 -9.15 -10.12
C ALA A 122 -23.26 -7.85 -10.48
N TYR A 123 -23.55 -7.67 -11.75
CA TYR A 123 -24.44 -6.63 -12.27
C TYR A 123 -25.75 -7.24 -12.77
N GLY A 124 -26.86 -6.74 -12.27
CA GLY A 124 -28.20 -7.28 -12.53
C GLY A 124 -28.56 -8.46 -11.63
N VAL A 125 -29.88 -8.62 -11.41
CA VAL A 125 -30.44 -9.61 -10.47
C VAL A 125 -30.19 -11.06 -10.89
N GLN A 126 -30.12 -11.33 -12.19
CA GLN A 126 -29.84 -12.67 -12.70
C GLN A 126 -28.39 -13.08 -12.36
N SER A 127 -27.44 -12.19 -12.58
CA SER A 127 -26.04 -12.42 -12.22
C SER A 127 -25.85 -12.55 -10.71
N ALA A 128 -26.51 -11.70 -9.93
CA ALA A 128 -26.48 -11.78 -8.47
C ALA A 128 -27.03 -13.14 -7.99
N SER A 129 -28.12 -13.62 -8.58
CA SER A 129 -28.69 -14.94 -8.26
C SER A 129 -27.71 -16.07 -8.53
N HIS A 130 -27.02 -16.04 -9.66
CA HIS A 130 -26.00 -17.04 -9.98
C HIS A 130 -24.81 -16.98 -9.04
N VAL A 131 -24.30 -15.75 -8.76
CA VAL A 131 -23.13 -15.56 -7.89
C VAL A 131 -23.40 -16.02 -6.46
N TYR A 132 -24.55 -15.69 -5.91
CA TYR A 132 -24.83 -16.00 -4.50
C TYR A 132 -25.51 -17.35 -4.28
N PHE A 133 -26.33 -17.82 -5.23
CA PHE A 133 -27.19 -18.97 -5.05
C PHE A 133 -27.06 -20.05 -6.13
N GLY A 134 -26.27 -19.82 -7.19
CA GLY A 134 -26.03 -20.82 -8.25
C GLY A 134 -27.26 -21.18 -9.07
N LYS A 135 -28.28 -20.32 -9.14
CA LYS A 135 -29.55 -20.57 -9.83
C LYS A 135 -30.12 -19.33 -10.49
N ASP A 136 -31.10 -19.50 -11.37
CA ASP A 136 -31.78 -18.41 -12.05
C ASP A 136 -32.56 -17.53 -11.04
N ALA A 137 -32.64 -16.22 -11.35
CA ALA A 137 -33.38 -15.27 -10.52
C ALA A 137 -34.88 -15.64 -10.36
N SER A 138 -35.45 -16.27 -11.39
CA SER A 138 -36.84 -16.77 -11.36
C SER A 138 -37.10 -17.83 -10.28
N GLN A 139 -36.05 -18.46 -9.73
CA GLN A 139 -36.11 -19.51 -8.72
C GLN A 139 -35.83 -19.01 -7.30
N LEU A 140 -35.64 -17.70 -7.11
CA LEU A 140 -35.33 -17.13 -5.81
C LEU A 140 -36.51 -17.28 -4.84
N THR A 141 -36.20 -17.73 -3.62
CA THR A 141 -37.13 -17.72 -2.50
C THR A 141 -37.28 -16.30 -1.93
N LEU A 142 -38.32 -16.04 -1.13
CA LEU A 142 -38.52 -14.75 -0.45
C LEU A 142 -37.28 -14.34 0.37
N ALA A 143 -36.66 -15.29 1.08
CA ALA A 143 -35.46 -15.04 1.87
C ALA A 143 -34.28 -14.56 0.99
N GLN A 144 -34.08 -15.20 -0.15
CA GLN A 144 -33.01 -14.86 -1.11
C GLN A 144 -33.32 -13.54 -1.85
N ALA A 145 -34.56 -13.31 -2.21
CA ALA A 145 -35.02 -12.05 -2.83
C ALA A 145 -34.80 -10.86 -1.89
N ALA A 146 -35.16 -10.99 -0.62
CA ALA A 146 -34.93 -9.96 0.38
C ALA A 146 -33.44 -9.69 0.63
N LEU A 147 -32.60 -10.72 0.58
CA LEU A 147 -31.15 -10.55 0.69
C LEU A 147 -30.59 -9.75 -0.49
N ILE A 148 -30.91 -10.15 -1.74
CA ILE A 148 -30.47 -9.44 -2.94
C ILE A 148 -30.94 -7.98 -2.91
N ALA A 149 -32.19 -7.70 -2.58
CA ALA A 149 -32.72 -6.35 -2.52
C ALA A 149 -32.06 -5.48 -1.44
N GLY A 150 -31.40 -6.09 -0.47
CA GLY A 150 -30.64 -5.38 0.56
C GLY A 150 -29.22 -4.94 0.14
N LEU A 151 -28.64 -5.57 -0.87
CA LEU A 151 -27.23 -5.36 -1.27
C LEU A 151 -26.93 -3.96 -1.85
N PRO A 152 -27.79 -3.33 -2.67
CA PRO A 152 -27.44 -2.09 -3.38
C PRO A 152 -27.04 -0.91 -2.50
N GLN A 153 -27.47 -0.86 -1.25
CA GLN A 153 -27.09 0.19 -0.32
C GLN A 153 -25.57 0.24 -0.05
N SER A 154 -24.94 -0.93 0.07
CA SER A 154 -23.51 -1.09 0.23
C SER A 154 -23.09 -2.50 -0.21
N PRO A 155 -22.94 -2.76 -1.52
CA PRO A 155 -22.85 -4.10 -2.08
C PRO A 155 -21.70 -4.94 -1.54
N ASN A 156 -20.55 -4.32 -1.30
CA ASN A 156 -19.39 -5.04 -0.75
C ASN A 156 -19.53 -5.30 0.75
N TYR A 157 -20.08 -4.36 1.50
CA TYR A 157 -20.28 -4.49 2.95
C TYR A 157 -21.36 -5.52 3.28
N TYR A 158 -22.50 -5.48 2.55
CA TYR A 158 -23.62 -6.41 2.78
C TYR A 158 -23.50 -7.73 2.02
N SER A 159 -22.40 -7.96 1.26
CA SER A 159 -22.18 -9.24 0.60
C SER A 159 -22.11 -10.37 1.64
N PRO A 160 -22.94 -11.43 1.52
CA PRO A 160 -22.93 -12.55 2.48
C PRO A 160 -21.61 -13.34 2.47
N PHE A 161 -20.77 -13.17 1.44
CA PHE A 161 -19.44 -13.74 1.36
C PHE A 161 -18.39 -12.94 2.13
N ASN A 162 -18.66 -11.68 2.46
CA ASN A 162 -17.77 -10.83 3.23
C ASN A 162 -18.21 -10.73 4.69
N ASP A 163 -19.52 -10.53 4.95
CA ASP A 163 -20.09 -10.48 6.30
C ASP A 163 -21.54 -11.00 6.28
N LEU A 164 -21.70 -12.27 6.62
CA LEU A 164 -23.01 -12.94 6.63
C LEU A 164 -23.97 -12.32 7.67
N GLU A 165 -23.44 -11.90 8.82
CA GLU A 165 -24.27 -11.30 9.88
C GLU A 165 -24.78 -9.91 9.48
N ALA A 166 -23.94 -9.07 8.88
CA ALA A 166 -24.36 -7.79 8.33
C ALA A 166 -25.40 -7.98 7.20
N SER A 167 -25.18 -8.98 6.33
CA SER A 167 -26.10 -9.35 5.27
C SER A 167 -27.49 -9.76 5.81
N LYS A 168 -27.54 -10.64 6.82
CA LYS A 168 -28.78 -11.07 7.47
C LYS A 168 -29.49 -9.94 8.20
N LYS A 169 -28.75 -9.05 8.87
CA LYS A 169 -29.33 -7.84 9.48
C LYS A 169 -29.97 -6.95 8.41
N ARG A 170 -29.32 -6.76 7.28
CA ARG A 170 -29.88 -5.98 6.17
C ARG A 170 -31.09 -6.67 5.54
N GLN A 171 -31.06 -7.98 5.32
CA GLN A 171 -32.20 -8.78 4.88
C GLN A 171 -33.42 -8.58 5.80
N ALA A 172 -33.20 -8.61 7.12
CA ALA A 172 -34.28 -8.39 8.10
C ALA A 172 -34.90 -7.00 7.98
N VAL A 173 -34.13 -5.97 7.65
CA VAL A 173 -34.64 -4.61 7.33
C VAL A 173 -35.53 -4.65 6.09
N VAL A 174 -35.09 -5.31 5.02
CA VAL A 174 -35.87 -5.45 3.79
C VAL A 174 -37.21 -6.14 4.05
N LEU A 175 -37.18 -7.29 4.73
CA LEU A 175 -38.40 -8.04 5.11
C LEU A 175 -39.35 -7.18 5.97
N GLY A 176 -38.80 -6.39 6.91
CA GLY A 176 -39.57 -5.46 7.71
C GLY A 176 -40.23 -4.35 6.87
N GLN A 177 -39.57 -3.84 5.84
CA GLN A 177 -40.18 -2.88 4.89
C GLN A 177 -41.27 -3.53 4.05
N MET A 178 -41.08 -4.78 3.59
CA MET A 178 -42.11 -5.50 2.85
C MET A 178 -43.38 -5.73 3.70
N VAL A 179 -43.25 -6.06 4.99
CA VAL A 179 -44.37 -6.15 5.92
C VAL A 179 -45.03 -4.78 6.08
N LYS A 180 -44.25 -3.73 6.34
CA LYS A 180 -44.75 -2.36 6.58
C LYS A 180 -45.59 -1.85 5.41
N TYR A 181 -45.24 -2.20 4.18
CA TYR A 181 -45.95 -1.78 2.96
C TYR A 181 -46.96 -2.83 2.47
N GLY A 182 -47.22 -3.91 3.22
CA GLY A 182 -48.25 -4.89 2.94
C GLY A 182 -47.98 -5.86 1.81
N TYR A 183 -46.72 -6.04 1.43
CA TYR A 183 -46.31 -7.01 0.39
C TYR A 183 -46.26 -8.44 0.92
N ILE A 184 -45.96 -8.64 2.21
CA ILE A 184 -45.91 -9.93 2.88
C ILE A 184 -46.50 -9.81 4.30
N THR A 185 -46.86 -10.94 4.90
CA THR A 185 -47.30 -10.99 6.31
C THR A 185 -46.10 -11.04 7.25
N GLN A 186 -46.33 -10.81 8.55
CA GLN A 186 -45.27 -10.93 9.55
C GLN A 186 -44.76 -12.38 9.65
N GLU A 187 -45.66 -13.36 9.55
CA GLU A 187 -45.31 -14.79 9.57
C GLU A 187 -44.36 -15.13 8.40
N GLN A 188 -44.67 -14.68 7.20
CA GLN A 188 -43.81 -14.88 6.03
C GLN A 188 -42.41 -14.24 6.21
N ALA A 189 -42.37 -13.06 6.83
CA ALA A 189 -41.09 -12.40 7.12
C ALA A 189 -40.27 -13.18 8.15
N ASP A 190 -40.91 -13.73 9.19
CA ASP A 190 -40.25 -14.48 10.25
C ASP A 190 -39.75 -15.85 9.74
N GLU A 191 -40.52 -16.53 8.89
CA GLU A 191 -40.09 -17.74 8.20
C GLU A 191 -38.88 -17.45 7.29
N ALA A 192 -38.93 -16.38 6.49
CA ALA A 192 -37.85 -15.99 5.60
C ALA A 192 -36.54 -15.64 6.35
N ARG A 193 -36.61 -15.04 7.55
CA ARG A 193 -35.44 -14.77 8.38
C ARG A 193 -34.74 -16.03 8.90
N GLN A 194 -35.51 -17.10 9.15
CA GLN A 194 -35.00 -18.36 9.66
C GLN A 194 -34.59 -19.33 8.58
N ALA A 195 -35.03 -19.10 7.33
CA ALA A 195 -34.75 -19.98 6.20
C ALA A 195 -33.22 -20.06 5.91
N ASP A 196 -32.80 -21.26 5.55
CA ASP A 196 -31.48 -21.44 4.97
C ASP A 196 -31.41 -20.67 3.64
N LEU A 197 -30.37 -19.84 3.50
CA LEU A 197 -30.17 -19.05 2.29
C LEU A 197 -29.69 -19.89 1.12
N GLY A 198 -29.11 -21.08 1.36
CA GLY A 198 -28.57 -21.92 0.30
C GLY A 198 -27.47 -21.22 -0.49
N LEU A 199 -26.60 -20.46 0.20
CA LEU A 199 -25.46 -19.81 -0.42
C LEU A 199 -24.55 -20.85 -1.05
N VAL A 200 -24.17 -20.65 -2.31
CA VAL A 200 -23.10 -21.43 -2.92
C VAL A 200 -21.77 -21.12 -2.22
N ALA A 201 -20.85 -22.09 -2.23
CA ALA A 201 -19.48 -21.79 -1.82
C ALA A 201 -19.04 -20.56 -2.60
N LYS A 202 -18.43 -19.56 -1.91
CA LYS A 202 -17.80 -18.44 -2.57
C LYS A 202 -17.00 -19.05 -3.71
N GLN A 203 -17.50 -18.95 -4.92
CA GLN A 203 -16.60 -19.16 -6.03
C GLN A 203 -15.53 -18.09 -5.76
N GLU A 204 -14.38 -18.54 -5.29
CA GLU A 204 -13.20 -17.78 -5.60
C GLU A 204 -13.38 -17.54 -7.07
N GLN A 205 -13.65 -16.28 -7.45
CA GLN A 205 -13.44 -15.91 -8.83
C GLN A 205 -12.04 -16.43 -9.07
N THR A 206 -11.96 -17.55 -9.74
CA THR A 206 -10.75 -17.95 -10.41
C THR A 206 -10.63 -16.97 -11.58
N HIS A 207 -10.33 -15.71 -11.28
CA HIS A 207 -9.09 -15.20 -11.79
C HIS A 207 -8.10 -16.30 -11.34
N GLU A 208 -7.71 -17.21 -12.23
CA GLU A 208 -6.45 -17.90 -12.06
C GLU A 208 -5.59 -16.88 -11.36
N LYS A 209 -5.12 -17.17 -10.11
CA LYS A 209 -4.34 -16.19 -9.34
C LYS A 209 -3.25 -15.77 -10.30
N SER A 210 -3.57 -14.79 -11.12
CA SER A 210 -2.65 -14.32 -12.14
C SER A 210 -1.49 -13.80 -11.36
N ASN A 211 -0.32 -14.37 -11.57
CA ASN A 211 0.92 -13.85 -11.00
C ASN A 211 1.05 -12.33 -11.19
N ALA A 212 0.21 -11.74 -12.05
CA ALA A 212 0.19 -10.32 -12.40
C ALA A 212 -0.98 -9.52 -11.77
N SER A 213 -1.73 -10.06 -10.80
CA SER A 213 -2.96 -9.43 -10.28
C SER A 213 -2.74 -7.99 -9.79
N TYR A 214 -1.67 -7.69 -9.07
CA TYR A 214 -1.35 -6.32 -8.62
C TYR A 214 -1.08 -5.37 -9.78
N PHE A 215 -0.34 -5.81 -10.79
CA PHE A 215 -0.09 -5.00 -11.98
C PHE A 215 -1.37 -4.78 -12.79
N ILE A 216 -2.19 -5.80 -12.97
CA ILE A 216 -3.48 -5.70 -13.68
C ILE A 216 -4.39 -4.70 -12.97
N ASN A 217 -4.53 -4.80 -11.63
CA ASN A 217 -5.33 -3.86 -10.84
C ASN A 217 -4.78 -2.42 -10.92
N TYR A 218 -3.47 -2.26 -10.95
CA TYR A 218 -2.83 -0.94 -11.15
C TYR A 218 -3.17 -0.34 -12.51
N VAL A 219 -3.13 -1.14 -13.59
CA VAL A 219 -3.54 -0.70 -14.94
C VAL A 219 -5.03 -0.37 -14.98
N ILE A 220 -5.88 -1.23 -14.40
CA ILE A 220 -7.31 -0.99 -14.32
C ILE A 220 -7.61 0.33 -13.62
N ALA A 221 -6.98 0.60 -12.48
CA ALA A 221 -7.16 1.84 -11.74
C ALA A 221 -6.81 3.09 -12.58
N GLN A 222 -5.70 3.05 -13.32
CA GLN A 222 -5.30 4.16 -14.21
C GLN A 222 -6.31 4.40 -15.34
N VAL A 223 -6.82 3.33 -15.96
CA VAL A 223 -7.81 3.45 -17.03
C VAL A 223 -9.15 3.93 -16.47
N SER A 224 -9.59 3.40 -15.31
CA SER A 224 -10.81 3.85 -14.62
C SER A 224 -10.74 5.34 -14.24
N GLU A 225 -9.62 5.80 -13.71
CA GLU A 225 -9.43 7.20 -13.35
C GLU A 225 -9.57 8.13 -14.56
N LYS A 226 -9.02 7.73 -15.70
CA LYS A 226 -8.97 8.58 -16.91
C LYS A 226 -10.24 8.49 -17.77
N TYR A 227 -10.81 7.30 -17.90
CA TYR A 227 -11.88 7.00 -18.86
C TYR A 227 -13.20 6.55 -18.21
N GLY A 228 -13.19 6.33 -16.88
CA GLY A 228 -14.31 5.74 -16.15
C GLY A 228 -14.34 4.20 -16.24
N ASP A 229 -15.06 3.59 -15.30
CA ASP A 229 -15.15 2.13 -15.18
C ASP A 229 -15.81 1.48 -16.41
N ASP A 230 -16.76 2.18 -17.04
CA ASP A 230 -17.44 1.71 -18.23
C ASP A 230 -16.50 1.45 -19.41
N ALA A 231 -15.43 2.22 -19.53
CA ALA A 231 -14.44 2.05 -20.59
C ALA A 231 -13.74 0.68 -20.53
N ILE A 232 -13.46 0.21 -19.32
CA ILE A 232 -12.81 -1.09 -19.11
C ILE A 232 -13.77 -2.23 -19.37
N TYR A 233 -15.00 -2.10 -18.87
CA TYR A 233 -15.93 -3.21 -18.80
C TYR A 233 -16.92 -3.30 -19.96
N LYS A 234 -17.19 -2.19 -20.70
CA LYS A 234 -18.21 -2.12 -21.74
C LYS A 234 -17.67 -1.87 -23.15
N ASP A 235 -16.58 -1.11 -23.27
CA ASP A 235 -16.13 -0.61 -24.57
C ASP A 235 -15.24 -1.57 -25.33
N GLY A 236 -14.86 -2.70 -24.71
CA GLY A 236 -14.04 -3.74 -25.35
C GLY A 236 -12.64 -3.24 -25.69
N LEU A 237 -12.05 -2.42 -24.80
CA LEU A 237 -10.70 -1.89 -24.98
C LEU A 237 -9.65 -3.01 -24.97
N LYS A 238 -8.65 -2.86 -25.83
CA LYS A 238 -7.41 -3.64 -25.78
C LYS A 238 -6.31 -2.78 -25.21
N ILE A 239 -5.83 -3.14 -24.01
CA ILE A 239 -4.80 -2.40 -23.30
C ILE A 239 -3.47 -3.13 -23.47
N TYR A 240 -2.53 -2.49 -24.14
CA TYR A 240 -1.17 -3.00 -24.30
C TYR A 240 -0.31 -2.45 -23.16
N THR A 241 0.31 -3.36 -22.41
CA THR A 241 1.03 -3.04 -21.19
C THR A 241 2.52 -3.26 -21.31
N THR A 242 3.26 -2.73 -20.35
CA THR A 242 4.73 -2.84 -20.27
C THR A 242 5.19 -4.11 -19.55
N LEU A 243 4.28 -4.91 -18.99
CA LEU A 243 4.62 -6.07 -18.18
C LEU A 243 5.44 -7.09 -18.98
N ASP A 244 6.49 -7.58 -18.34
CA ASP A 244 7.27 -8.73 -18.78
C ASP A 244 6.93 -9.92 -17.88
N MET A 245 6.35 -10.98 -18.45
CA MET A 245 5.88 -12.11 -17.65
C MET A 245 7.03 -12.94 -17.05
N ASP A 246 8.20 -12.95 -17.66
CA ASP A 246 9.38 -13.65 -17.11
C ASP A 246 9.89 -12.88 -15.88
N ALA A 247 10.01 -11.54 -15.97
CA ALA A 247 10.34 -10.69 -14.85
C ALA A 247 9.26 -10.75 -13.75
N GLN A 248 7.98 -10.75 -14.12
CA GLN A 248 6.87 -10.87 -13.18
C GLN A 248 6.91 -12.19 -12.41
N ASN A 249 7.12 -13.31 -13.11
CA ASN A 249 7.24 -14.63 -12.48
C ASN A 249 8.47 -14.71 -11.57
N ALA A 250 9.58 -14.09 -11.96
CA ALA A 250 10.78 -13.98 -11.11
C ALA A 250 10.49 -13.18 -9.82
N ALA A 251 9.69 -12.10 -9.89
CA ALA A 251 9.29 -11.32 -8.73
C ALA A 251 8.37 -12.14 -7.79
N VAL A 252 7.40 -12.85 -8.33
CA VAL A 252 6.53 -13.75 -7.55
C VAL A 252 7.34 -14.85 -6.86
N ALA A 253 8.29 -15.46 -7.57
CA ALA A 253 9.17 -16.49 -7.01
C ALA A 253 10.06 -15.93 -5.87
N ALA A 254 10.60 -14.72 -6.03
CA ALA A 254 11.38 -14.06 -4.98
C ALA A 254 10.54 -13.77 -3.72
N MET A 255 9.25 -13.42 -3.88
CA MET A 255 8.32 -13.19 -2.76
C MET A 255 8.07 -14.45 -1.92
N GLN A 256 8.28 -15.64 -2.44
CA GLN A 256 8.14 -16.89 -1.66
C GLN A 256 9.19 -17.03 -0.55
N ASN A 257 10.27 -16.25 -0.60
CA ASN A 257 11.28 -16.21 0.46
C ASN A 257 10.91 -15.28 1.63
N LEU A 258 9.78 -14.62 1.55
CA LEU A 258 9.27 -13.78 2.63
C LEU A 258 8.83 -14.66 3.81
N PRO A 259 9.46 -14.53 4.99
CA PRO A 259 9.10 -15.36 6.15
C PRO A 259 7.68 -15.05 6.62
N ASP A 260 7.04 -16.03 7.24
CA ASP A 260 5.72 -15.90 7.84
C ASP A 260 5.88 -15.92 9.36
N PHE A 261 5.56 -14.80 10.02
CA PHE A 261 5.72 -14.66 11.47
C PHE A 261 4.41 -14.87 12.21
N TYR A 262 3.29 -14.40 11.66
CA TYR A 262 1.96 -14.52 12.26
C TYR A 262 0.88 -14.13 11.24
N THR A 263 -0.35 -14.52 11.54
CA THR A 263 -1.55 -14.07 10.82
C THR A 263 -2.21 -12.95 11.62
N ASP A 264 -2.50 -11.84 10.98
CA ASP A 264 -3.13 -10.69 11.62
C ASP A 264 -4.66 -10.88 11.80
N LYS A 265 -5.31 -9.89 12.43
CA LYS A 265 -6.76 -9.89 12.69
C LYS A 265 -7.64 -9.93 11.43
N ASN A 266 -7.09 -9.60 10.27
CA ASN A 266 -7.78 -9.64 8.98
C ASN A 266 -7.50 -10.94 8.21
N GLY A 267 -6.74 -11.87 8.80
CA GLY A 267 -6.38 -13.13 8.18
C GLY A 267 -5.20 -13.05 7.21
N LEU A 268 -4.45 -11.93 7.21
CA LEU A 268 -3.29 -11.74 6.35
C LEU A 268 -2.01 -12.20 7.04
N HIS A 269 -1.17 -12.91 6.30
CA HIS A 269 0.13 -13.35 6.76
C HIS A 269 1.12 -12.17 6.85
N GLN A 270 1.79 -12.02 7.97
CA GLN A 270 2.75 -10.94 8.22
C GLN A 270 4.17 -11.49 8.49
N PRO A 271 5.24 -10.77 8.07
CA PRO A 271 5.23 -9.48 7.39
C PRO A 271 4.75 -9.58 5.94
N GLN A 272 4.32 -8.47 5.40
CA GLN A 272 4.05 -8.29 3.99
C GLN A 272 5.31 -7.81 3.26
N GLY A 273 5.27 -7.78 1.93
CA GLY A 273 6.37 -7.30 1.11
C GLY A 273 5.89 -6.75 -0.23
N ALA A 274 6.77 -6.06 -0.92
CA ALA A 274 6.55 -5.60 -2.28
C ALA A 274 7.83 -5.71 -3.11
N ILE A 275 7.67 -6.06 -4.39
CA ILE A 275 8.73 -6.01 -5.41
C ILE A 275 8.16 -5.24 -6.60
N VAL A 276 8.87 -4.20 -7.01
CA VAL A 276 8.57 -3.48 -8.24
C VAL A 276 9.85 -3.24 -9.02
N ALA A 277 9.77 -3.40 -10.33
CA ALA A 277 10.92 -3.24 -11.22
C ALA A 277 10.55 -2.46 -12.48
N MET A 278 11.48 -1.64 -12.95
CA MET A 278 11.32 -0.73 -14.07
C MET A 278 12.58 -0.71 -14.94
N ASN A 279 12.40 -0.68 -16.24
CA ASN A 279 13.50 -0.37 -17.15
C ASN A 279 13.86 1.12 -17.02
N PRO A 280 15.10 1.46 -16.64
CA PRO A 280 15.49 2.85 -16.36
C PRO A 280 15.54 3.77 -17.59
N HIS A 281 15.58 3.21 -18.81
CA HIS A 281 15.71 3.98 -20.05
C HIS A 281 14.37 4.42 -20.65
N ASN A 282 13.30 3.66 -20.40
CA ASN A 282 11.98 3.95 -20.98
C ASN A 282 10.86 4.07 -19.95
N GLY A 283 11.13 3.81 -18.67
CA GLY A 283 10.13 3.90 -17.60
C GLY A 283 9.16 2.72 -17.54
N TYR A 284 9.34 1.69 -18.36
CA TYR A 284 8.41 0.55 -18.40
C TYR A 284 8.48 -0.26 -17.12
N ILE A 285 7.34 -0.33 -16.41
CA ILE A 285 7.18 -1.21 -15.26
C ILE A 285 7.08 -2.65 -15.77
N VAL A 286 8.12 -3.43 -15.54
CA VAL A 286 8.23 -4.79 -16.08
C VAL A 286 7.76 -5.86 -15.09
N ALA A 287 7.75 -5.54 -13.79
CA ALA A 287 7.23 -6.42 -12.75
C ALA A 287 6.65 -5.61 -11.59
N MET A 288 5.56 -6.11 -10.98
CA MET A 288 4.92 -5.51 -9.82
C MET A 288 4.22 -6.57 -8.97
N VAL A 289 4.70 -6.73 -7.74
CA VAL A 289 4.09 -7.58 -6.71
C VAL A 289 3.89 -6.71 -5.47
N GLY A 290 2.65 -6.52 -5.06
CA GLY A 290 2.29 -5.61 -3.97
C GLY A 290 1.90 -6.31 -2.67
N GLY A 291 2.16 -7.61 -2.54
CA GLY A 291 1.82 -8.40 -1.36
C GLY A 291 1.97 -9.89 -1.60
N ARG A 292 1.48 -10.71 -0.67
CA ARG A 292 1.49 -12.19 -0.77
C ARG A 292 0.40 -12.74 -1.70
N GLY A 293 -0.49 -11.89 -2.24
CA GLY A 293 -1.60 -12.30 -3.10
C GLY A 293 -2.89 -12.66 -2.34
N ASP A 294 -2.95 -12.33 -1.06
CA ASP A 294 -4.07 -12.59 -0.16
C ASP A 294 -4.99 -11.37 0.03
N ASP A 295 -4.59 -10.21 -0.48
CA ASP A 295 -5.41 -8.98 -0.50
C ASP A 295 -5.24 -8.17 -1.79
N ALA A 296 -6.05 -7.11 -1.95
CA ALA A 296 -5.99 -6.21 -3.09
C ALA A 296 -5.13 -4.96 -2.86
N PHE A 297 -4.60 -4.75 -1.65
CA PHE A 297 -3.79 -3.59 -1.31
C PHE A 297 -2.40 -3.71 -1.95
N ASN A 298 -2.14 -2.83 -2.93
CA ASN A 298 -0.90 -2.85 -3.68
C ASN A 298 0.19 -2.04 -2.98
N ARG A 299 0.99 -2.69 -2.16
CA ARG A 299 2.06 -2.03 -1.38
C ARG A 299 3.17 -1.45 -2.24
N ALA A 300 3.30 -1.90 -3.48
CA ALA A 300 4.26 -1.31 -4.42
C ALA A 300 3.96 0.15 -4.78
N THR A 301 2.69 0.56 -4.70
CA THR A 301 2.21 1.88 -5.14
C THR A 301 1.41 2.65 -4.10
N GLN A 302 0.89 1.98 -3.06
CA GLN A 302 -0.03 2.57 -2.09
C GLN A 302 0.52 2.62 -0.66
N ALA A 303 1.55 1.82 -0.34
CA ALA A 303 2.16 1.83 0.98
C ALA A 303 3.28 2.88 1.06
N GLU A 304 3.03 3.96 1.79
CA GLU A 304 4.04 4.95 2.15
C GLU A 304 4.78 4.50 3.41
N ARG A 305 6.05 4.09 3.26
CA ARG A 305 6.84 3.46 4.32
C ARG A 305 8.16 4.18 4.52
N GLN A 306 8.69 4.12 5.74
CA GLN A 306 9.96 4.77 6.08
C GLN A 306 11.11 4.07 5.35
N PRO A 307 11.85 4.79 4.47
CA PRO A 307 12.92 4.18 3.68
C PRO A 307 14.21 3.92 4.46
N GLY A 308 14.34 4.49 5.65
CA GLY A 308 15.55 4.38 6.44
C GLY A 308 16.79 4.82 5.64
N SER A 309 17.87 4.08 5.77
CA SER A 309 19.14 4.38 5.08
C SER A 309 19.09 4.37 3.55
N ALA A 310 17.99 3.96 2.93
CA ALA A 310 17.81 4.09 1.48
C ALA A 310 17.64 5.57 1.03
N MET A 311 17.45 6.52 1.97
CA MET A 311 17.51 7.96 1.69
C MET A 311 18.93 8.52 1.55
N LYS A 312 19.94 7.85 2.08
CA LYS A 312 21.32 8.35 2.10
C LYS A 312 21.90 8.70 0.73
N PRO A 313 21.65 7.94 -0.37
CA PRO A 313 22.18 8.29 -1.69
C PRO A 313 21.84 9.71 -2.13
N PHE A 314 20.67 10.26 -1.75
CA PHE A 314 20.29 11.64 -2.07
C PHE A 314 21.17 12.67 -1.32
N VAL A 315 21.54 12.36 -0.07
CA VAL A 315 22.46 13.19 0.74
C VAL A 315 23.84 13.22 0.09
N TYR A 316 24.39 12.04 -0.25
CA TYR A 316 25.72 11.94 -0.86
C TYR A 316 25.75 12.53 -2.27
N LEU A 317 24.68 12.34 -3.06
CA LEU A 317 24.58 12.96 -4.38
C LEU A 317 24.55 14.49 -4.32
N ALA A 318 23.79 15.05 -3.37
CA ALA A 318 23.78 16.50 -3.13
C ALA A 318 25.16 17.03 -2.69
N ALA A 319 25.92 16.24 -1.95
CA ALA A 319 27.30 16.58 -1.58
C ALA A 319 28.23 16.54 -2.80
N ILE A 320 28.13 15.52 -3.66
CA ILE A 320 28.89 15.43 -4.91
C ILE A 320 28.58 16.64 -5.81
N GLN A 321 27.31 17.02 -5.97
CA GLN A 321 26.91 18.23 -6.70
C GLN A 321 27.45 19.53 -6.07
N SER A 322 27.81 19.49 -4.79
CA SER A 322 28.44 20.60 -4.07
C SER A 322 29.99 20.56 -4.12
N GLY A 323 30.57 19.69 -4.96
CA GLY A 323 32.01 19.58 -5.19
C GLY A 323 32.75 18.57 -4.32
N LYS A 324 32.06 17.76 -3.53
CA LYS A 324 32.65 16.65 -2.79
C LYS A 324 32.95 15.47 -3.72
N THR A 325 33.88 14.61 -3.29
CA THR A 325 34.29 13.39 -4.01
C THR A 325 34.14 12.17 -3.13
N PRO A 326 34.17 10.96 -3.67
CA PRO A 326 34.18 9.72 -2.87
C PRO A 326 35.32 9.67 -1.84
N GLY A 327 36.46 10.37 -2.11
CA GLY A 327 37.60 10.50 -1.21
C GLY A 327 37.47 11.60 -0.16
N SER A 328 36.46 12.46 -0.22
CA SER A 328 36.21 13.48 0.80
C SER A 328 36.07 12.84 2.18
N ILE A 329 36.57 13.51 3.21
CA ILE A 329 36.59 12.99 4.57
C ILE A 329 35.42 13.54 5.39
N VAL A 330 34.80 12.69 6.16
CA VAL A 330 33.82 13.02 7.19
C VAL A 330 34.21 12.37 8.52
N ASP A 331 34.02 13.08 9.63
CA ASP A 331 34.27 12.57 10.96
C ASP A 331 33.02 11.84 11.50
N ASP A 332 33.11 10.53 11.71
CA ASP A 332 32.04 9.67 12.25
C ASP A 332 32.02 9.66 13.80
N SER A 333 32.63 10.62 14.48
CA SER A 333 32.55 10.76 15.93
C SER A 333 31.18 11.27 16.39
N PRO A 334 30.77 11.00 17.65
CA PRO A 334 29.50 11.44 18.20
C PRO A 334 29.23 12.94 17.97
N VAL A 335 28.00 13.28 17.70
CA VAL A 335 27.55 14.66 17.48
C VAL A 335 26.13 14.85 18.04
N THR A 336 25.82 16.08 18.44
CA THR A 336 24.48 16.46 18.91
C THR A 336 23.99 17.67 18.14
N PHE A 337 22.78 17.59 17.62
CA PHE A 337 22.07 18.66 16.94
C PHE A 337 20.85 19.06 17.78
N GLY A 338 20.97 20.15 18.53
CA GLY A 338 19.95 20.55 19.50
C GLY A 338 19.79 19.51 20.62
N SER A 339 18.64 18.83 20.66
CA SER A 339 18.37 17.74 21.61
C SER A 339 18.57 16.35 21.02
N TRP A 340 18.95 16.23 19.73
CA TRP A 340 19.07 14.96 19.03
C TRP A 340 20.53 14.56 18.78
N SER A 341 20.85 13.33 19.15
CA SER A 341 22.18 12.74 18.96
C SER A 341 22.04 11.47 18.11
N PRO A 342 22.30 11.54 16.79
CA PRO A 342 22.24 10.37 15.93
C PRO A 342 23.28 9.32 16.35
N LYS A 343 22.92 8.05 16.25
CA LYS A 343 23.81 6.92 16.54
C LYS A 343 23.97 6.04 15.32
N ASN A 344 25.15 5.42 15.20
CA ASN A 344 25.33 4.36 14.23
C ASN A 344 24.62 3.08 14.69
N TYR A 345 24.22 2.23 13.73
CA TYR A 345 23.46 1.01 14.02
C TYR A 345 24.16 0.10 15.04
N GLU A 346 25.50 -0.02 14.94
CA GLU A 346 26.33 -0.86 15.81
C GLU A 346 26.74 -0.14 17.12
N ASN A 347 26.27 1.09 17.35
CA ASN A 347 26.68 1.94 18.48
C ASN A 347 28.21 2.15 18.59
N ASP A 348 28.90 2.10 17.46
CA ASP A 348 30.34 2.37 17.35
C ASP A 348 30.62 3.64 16.55
N PHE A 349 31.83 4.15 16.67
CA PHE A 349 32.30 5.35 15.96
C PHE A 349 33.72 5.10 15.45
N VAL A 350 33.98 5.42 14.19
CA VAL A 350 35.24 5.10 13.53
C VAL A 350 36.11 6.31 13.20
N GLY A 351 35.66 7.52 13.59
CA GLY A 351 36.38 8.79 13.37
C GLY A 351 36.42 9.19 11.91
N ASN A 352 37.53 9.72 11.42
CA ASN A 352 37.63 10.20 10.05
C ASN A 352 37.61 9.05 9.04
N ILE A 353 36.62 9.11 8.14
CA ILE A 353 36.39 8.12 7.08
C ILE A 353 36.11 8.83 5.75
N THR A 354 36.31 8.10 4.63
CA THR A 354 35.92 8.62 3.33
C THR A 354 34.41 8.58 3.12
N TYR A 355 33.87 9.44 2.26
CA TYR A 355 32.45 9.42 1.88
C TYR A 355 32.07 8.05 1.31
N ARG A 356 32.95 7.43 0.50
CA ARG A 356 32.73 6.07 -0.02
C ARG A 356 32.55 5.07 1.11
N TYR A 357 33.46 5.03 2.08
CA TYR A 357 33.37 4.13 3.23
C TYR A 357 32.10 4.37 4.05
N ALA A 358 31.76 5.64 4.30
CA ALA A 358 30.58 6.01 5.05
C ALA A 358 29.27 5.53 4.38
N LEU A 359 29.15 5.66 3.05
CA LEU A 359 27.98 5.16 2.30
C LEU A 359 27.98 3.63 2.22
N GLN A 360 29.13 3.01 1.93
CA GLN A 360 29.33 1.56 1.83
C GLN A 360 28.89 0.83 3.11
N HIS A 361 29.25 1.38 4.28
CA HIS A 361 28.91 0.84 5.59
C HIS A 361 27.68 1.51 6.23
N SER A 362 26.99 2.34 5.47
CA SER A 362 25.74 2.98 5.89
C SER A 362 25.83 3.75 7.22
N ARG A 363 26.96 4.46 7.48
CA ARG A 363 27.20 5.18 8.74
C ARG A 363 26.18 6.31 8.90
N ASN A 364 25.44 6.31 10.01
CA ASN A 364 24.37 7.28 10.28
C ASN A 364 24.94 8.66 10.61
N VAL A 365 25.90 8.72 11.55
CA VAL A 365 26.48 9.98 12.02
C VAL A 365 27.14 10.74 10.86
N ALA A 366 27.91 10.04 10.03
CA ALA A 366 28.53 10.61 8.85
C ALA A 366 27.47 11.19 7.88
N ALA A 367 26.40 10.43 7.61
CA ALA A 367 25.32 10.89 6.70
C ALA A 367 24.63 12.16 7.22
N VAL A 368 24.35 12.26 8.53
CA VAL A 368 23.74 13.44 9.13
C VAL A 368 24.66 14.64 9.06
N LYS A 369 25.97 14.47 9.37
CA LYS A 369 26.94 15.58 9.25
C LYS A 369 27.08 16.07 7.82
N ILE A 370 27.09 15.17 6.83
CA ILE A 370 27.11 15.54 5.41
C ILE A 370 25.82 16.30 5.05
N ALA A 371 24.66 15.83 5.53
CA ALA A 371 23.38 16.49 5.27
C ALA A 371 23.32 17.91 5.89
N ASP A 372 23.86 18.08 7.09
CA ASP A 372 23.97 19.40 7.75
C ASP A 372 24.89 20.34 6.96
N GLU A 373 26.05 19.87 6.51
CA GLU A 373 27.00 20.64 5.72
C GLU A 373 26.41 21.08 4.37
N VAL A 374 25.72 20.17 3.66
CA VAL A 374 25.14 20.41 2.34
C VAL A 374 23.86 21.24 2.40
N GLY A 375 23.10 21.05 3.46
CA GLY A 375 21.79 21.65 3.71
C GLY A 375 20.63 20.79 3.18
N MET A 376 19.68 20.49 4.06
CA MET A 376 18.52 19.64 3.75
C MET A 376 17.65 20.15 2.60
N THR A 377 17.61 21.47 2.38
CA THR A 377 16.89 22.06 1.22
C THR A 377 17.38 21.50 -0.11
N LYS A 378 18.70 21.35 -0.28
CA LYS A 378 19.27 20.77 -1.52
C LYS A 378 18.94 19.29 -1.63
N VAL A 379 19.05 18.55 -0.53
CA VAL A 379 18.78 17.11 -0.50
C VAL A 379 17.32 16.83 -0.85
N ILE A 380 16.38 17.53 -0.24
CA ILE A 380 14.94 17.33 -0.46
C ILE A 380 14.53 17.77 -1.88
N LYS A 381 15.04 18.93 -2.34
CA LYS A 381 14.78 19.35 -3.71
C LYS A 381 15.25 18.31 -4.73
N LEU A 382 16.46 17.78 -4.54
CA LEU A 382 17.01 16.74 -5.40
C LEU A 382 16.16 15.48 -5.38
N ALA A 383 15.79 14.98 -4.20
CA ALA A 383 14.94 13.79 -4.07
C ALA A 383 13.58 13.97 -4.76
N LYS A 384 12.95 15.14 -4.61
CA LYS A 384 11.70 15.49 -5.32
C LYS A 384 11.88 15.52 -6.84
N GLU A 385 12.95 16.15 -7.32
CA GLU A 385 13.27 16.19 -8.76
C GLU A 385 13.51 14.79 -9.33
N MET A 386 14.09 13.88 -8.55
CA MET A 386 14.32 12.50 -8.94
C MET A 386 13.05 11.64 -8.88
N GLY A 387 11.99 12.05 -8.16
CA GLY A 387 10.68 11.38 -8.21
C GLY A 387 10.04 11.04 -6.87
N ILE A 388 10.62 11.45 -5.73
CA ILE A 388 9.99 11.28 -4.43
C ILE A 388 8.95 12.39 -4.21
N SER A 389 7.69 12.10 -4.45
CA SER A 389 6.59 13.07 -4.40
C SER A 389 5.97 13.24 -3.01
N THR A 390 6.15 12.26 -2.14
CA THR A 390 5.56 12.21 -0.79
C THR A 390 6.23 13.14 0.24
N LEU A 391 7.41 13.70 -0.08
CA LEU A 391 8.11 14.64 0.80
C LEU A 391 7.33 15.94 0.98
N THR A 392 7.20 16.38 2.23
CA THR A 392 6.48 17.57 2.64
C THR A 392 7.41 18.66 3.20
N ASP A 393 6.85 19.81 3.59
CA ASP A 393 7.63 20.88 4.25
C ASP A 393 8.13 20.48 5.65
N GLN A 394 7.52 19.49 6.28
CA GLN A 394 7.94 18.96 7.59
C GLN A 394 9.20 18.11 7.49
N ASP A 395 9.56 17.65 6.29
CA ASP A 395 10.73 16.79 6.04
C ASP A 395 12.05 17.59 5.90
N TYR A 396 12.01 18.94 5.97
CA TYR A 396 13.20 19.80 5.92
C TYR A 396 13.97 19.79 7.24
N ASN A 397 14.32 18.61 7.71
CA ASN A 397 15.07 18.40 8.95
C ASN A 397 16.12 17.27 8.78
N LEU A 398 17.09 17.19 9.72
CA LEU A 398 18.20 16.25 9.60
C LEU A 398 17.82 14.77 9.74
N SER A 399 16.67 14.43 10.37
CA SER A 399 16.25 13.03 10.48
C SER A 399 15.88 12.43 9.12
N THR A 400 15.47 13.27 8.17
CA THR A 400 15.21 12.87 6.78
C THR A 400 16.44 12.28 6.09
N ALA A 401 17.64 12.69 6.48
CA ALA A 401 18.88 12.09 5.97
C ALA A 401 19.02 10.60 6.29
N LEU A 402 18.35 10.14 7.35
CA LEU A 402 18.28 8.75 7.77
C LEU A 402 16.95 8.07 7.39
N GLY A 403 16.08 8.77 6.63
CA GLY A 403 14.80 8.26 6.19
C GLY A 403 13.67 8.35 7.22
N GLY A 404 13.81 9.20 8.23
CA GLY A 404 12.71 9.58 9.12
C GLY A 404 11.84 10.64 8.44
N LEU A 405 10.79 10.21 7.77
CA LEU A 405 9.90 11.05 6.95
C LEU A 405 8.53 11.24 7.61
N THR A 406 7.84 12.29 7.22
CA THR A 406 6.47 12.56 7.69
C THR A 406 5.49 11.47 7.28
N HIS A 407 5.51 11.08 6.02
CA HIS A 407 4.62 10.04 5.47
C HIS A 407 5.38 8.76 5.10
N GLY A 408 6.57 8.87 4.58
CA GLY A 408 7.32 7.76 3.98
C GLY A 408 7.36 7.87 2.45
N VAL A 409 7.73 6.77 1.80
CA VAL A 409 7.84 6.65 0.33
C VAL A 409 7.23 5.35 -0.14
N THR A 410 6.76 5.31 -1.39
CA THR A 410 6.34 4.06 -2.02
C THR A 410 7.52 3.35 -2.70
N PRO A 411 7.49 2.01 -2.82
CA PRO A 411 8.49 1.27 -3.60
C PRO A 411 8.63 1.78 -5.03
N LEU A 412 7.55 2.19 -5.69
CA LEU A 412 7.60 2.71 -7.06
C LEU A 412 8.32 4.06 -7.15
N GLU A 413 8.13 4.97 -6.16
CA GLU A 413 8.89 6.22 -6.10
C GLU A 413 10.39 5.96 -5.94
N MET A 414 10.78 4.99 -5.11
CA MET A 414 12.18 4.62 -4.93
C MET A 414 12.78 4.02 -6.20
N VAL A 415 12.03 3.20 -6.93
CA VAL A 415 12.45 2.68 -8.24
C VAL A 415 12.63 3.81 -9.24
N GLN A 416 11.72 4.77 -9.31
CA GLN A 416 11.86 5.93 -10.19
C GLN A 416 13.11 6.75 -9.85
N ALA A 417 13.31 7.04 -8.57
CA ALA A 417 14.42 7.87 -8.11
C ALA A 417 15.79 7.21 -8.35
N TYR A 418 15.91 5.91 -8.03
CA TYR A 418 17.15 5.16 -8.31
C TYR A 418 17.35 4.90 -9.81
N GLY A 419 16.25 4.80 -10.56
CA GLY A 419 16.28 4.71 -12.02
C GLY A 419 16.96 5.91 -12.68
N VAL A 420 16.89 7.10 -12.08
CA VAL A 420 17.64 8.29 -12.53
C VAL A 420 19.15 8.02 -12.52
N LEU A 421 19.65 7.35 -11.48
CA LEU A 421 21.08 7.02 -11.36
C LEU A 421 21.48 5.95 -12.38
N ALA A 422 20.66 4.91 -12.53
CA ALA A 422 20.87 3.86 -13.53
C ALA A 422 20.89 4.40 -14.96
N ASN A 423 20.13 5.46 -15.23
CA ASN A 423 20.00 6.12 -16.54
C ASN A 423 20.90 7.36 -16.69
N GLY A 424 22.05 7.39 -16.01
CA GLY A 424 23.03 8.47 -16.16
C GLY A 424 22.47 9.87 -15.86
N GLY A 425 21.54 9.99 -14.93
CA GLY A 425 20.96 11.25 -14.48
C GLY A 425 19.68 11.68 -15.21
N ILE A 426 19.14 10.84 -16.08
CA ILE A 426 17.89 11.10 -16.81
C ILE A 426 16.72 10.42 -16.06
N LYS A 427 15.76 11.21 -15.64
CA LYS A 427 14.48 10.73 -15.08
C LYS A 427 13.54 10.35 -16.21
N VAL A 428 12.93 9.17 -16.10
CA VAL A 428 11.80 8.75 -16.93
C VAL A 428 10.58 8.52 -16.08
N GLN A 429 9.38 8.72 -16.65
CA GLN A 429 8.14 8.47 -15.92
C GLN A 429 7.80 6.98 -15.91
N PRO A 430 7.46 6.40 -14.74
CA PRO A 430 6.97 5.04 -14.67
C PRO A 430 5.73 4.86 -15.55
N THR A 431 5.75 3.87 -16.42
CA THR A 431 4.71 3.62 -17.41
C THR A 431 4.28 2.16 -17.35
N ALA A 432 2.98 1.91 -17.17
CA ALA A 432 2.38 0.57 -17.19
C ALA A 432 1.61 0.28 -18.49
N ILE A 433 1.15 1.33 -19.18
CA ILE A 433 0.32 1.25 -20.39
C ILE A 433 1.10 1.79 -21.57
N LEU A 434 1.27 0.96 -22.61
CA LEU A 434 1.89 1.37 -23.87
C LEU A 434 0.89 2.08 -24.77
N LYS A 435 -0.25 1.44 -25.00
CA LYS A 435 -1.36 1.99 -25.78
C LYS A 435 -2.70 1.35 -25.43
N ILE A 436 -3.76 2.06 -25.71
CA ILE A 436 -5.14 1.61 -25.61
C ILE A 436 -5.77 1.69 -26.99
N VAL A 437 -6.45 0.63 -27.40
CA VAL A 437 -7.13 0.51 -28.68
C VAL A 437 -8.57 0.13 -28.45
N ASP A 438 -9.50 0.75 -29.15
CA ASP A 438 -10.93 0.45 -29.07
C ASP A 438 -11.30 -0.87 -29.79
N ARG A 439 -12.57 -1.27 -29.72
CA ARG A 439 -13.10 -2.48 -30.38
C ARG A 439 -12.96 -2.46 -31.90
N ASN A 440 -12.85 -1.27 -32.52
CA ASN A 440 -12.72 -1.08 -33.96
C ASN A 440 -11.27 -1.05 -34.43
N GLY A 441 -10.31 -1.17 -33.50
CA GLY A 441 -8.89 -1.12 -33.78
C GLY A 441 -8.33 0.31 -33.85
N GLN A 442 -9.10 1.34 -33.46
CA GLN A 442 -8.61 2.71 -33.40
C GLN A 442 -7.79 2.93 -32.13
N VAL A 443 -6.65 3.61 -32.24
CA VAL A 443 -5.83 3.99 -31.11
C VAL A 443 -6.50 5.11 -30.34
N VAL A 444 -6.92 4.83 -29.09
CA VAL A 444 -7.51 5.79 -28.16
C VAL A 444 -6.40 6.57 -27.45
N GLU A 445 -5.32 5.89 -27.10
CA GLU A 445 -4.17 6.46 -26.42
C GLU A 445 -2.91 5.69 -26.81
N GLU A 446 -1.81 6.43 -27.00
CA GLU A 446 -0.47 5.86 -27.13
C GLU A 446 0.50 6.69 -26.30
N ASN A 447 1.17 6.02 -25.35
CA ASN A 447 2.09 6.69 -24.45
C ASN A 447 3.47 6.81 -25.08
N SER A 448 4.06 7.99 -24.97
CA SER A 448 5.45 8.28 -25.35
C SER A 448 6.31 8.34 -24.10
N ILE A 449 7.59 7.99 -24.25
CA ILE A 449 8.57 8.10 -23.18
C ILE A 449 8.72 9.57 -22.80
N GLN A 450 8.50 9.87 -21.52
CA GLN A 450 8.70 11.20 -20.96
C GLN A 450 10.01 11.19 -20.17
N GLU A 451 11.01 11.89 -20.68
CA GLU A 451 12.33 11.94 -20.06
C GLU A 451 12.78 13.38 -19.75
N LYS A 452 13.57 13.52 -18.69
CA LYS A 452 14.17 14.78 -18.29
C LYS A 452 15.48 14.55 -17.55
N ARG A 453 16.57 15.20 -17.96
CA ARG A 453 17.81 15.22 -17.18
C ARG A 453 17.58 16.00 -15.87
N VAL A 454 17.83 15.39 -14.74
CA VAL A 454 17.70 15.98 -13.40
C VAL A 454 19.00 15.89 -12.58
N VAL A 455 19.95 15.04 -13.02
CA VAL A 455 21.29 14.92 -12.45
C VAL A 455 22.31 14.94 -13.60
N ASP A 456 23.47 15.54 -13.37
CA ASP A 456 24.56 15.46 -14.36
C ASP A 456 25.08 14.04 -14.49
N GLU A 457 25.43 13.63 -15.71
CA GLU A 457 25.95 12.29 -16.01
C GLU A 457 27.19 11.95 -15.18
N LYS A 458 28.08 12.92 -14.99
CA LYS A 458 29.27 12.79 -14.14
C LYS A 458 28.88 12.42 -12.70
N ASP A 459 27.93 13.14 -12.11
CA ASP A 459 27.53 12.97 -10.72
C ASP A 459 26.77 11.66 -10.53
N ALA A 460 25.93 11.30 -11.51
CA ALA A 460 25.24 9.99 -11.53
C ALA A 460 26.25 8.82 -11.59
N ALA A 461 27.31 8.93 -12.39
CA ALA A 461 28.35 7.91 -12.48
C ALA A 461 29.17 7.81 -11.17
N ILE A 462 29.47 8.93 -10.53
CA ILE A 462 30.21 8.95 -9.27
C ILE A 462 29.40 8.26 -8.16
N ILE A 463 28.14 8.65 -7.97
CA ILE A 463 27.29 8.04 -6.92
C ILE A 463 26.99 6.57 -7.23
N THR A 464 26.78 6.19 -8.49
CA THR A 464 26.61 4.80 -8.91
C THR A 464 27.81 3.96 -8.49
N ASN A 465 29.03 4.42 -8.77
CA ASN A 465 30.24 3.70 -8.37
C ASN A 465 30.40 3.59 -6.82
N MET A 466 29.97 4.60 -6.07
CA MET A 466 29.92 4.48 -4.61
C MET A 466 28.88 3.44 -4.17
N LEU A 467 27.74 3.33 -4.85
CA LEU A 467 26.69 2.35 -4.56
C LEU A 467 27.07 0.93 -5.00
N GLU A 468 27.92 0.76 -6.02
CA GLU A 468 28.55 -0.53 -6.32
C GLU A 468 29.36 -1.04 -5.13
N SER A 469 30.06 -0.14 -4.39
CA SER A 469 30.83 -0.51 -3.21
C SER A 469 29.94 -1.07 -2.08
N VAL A 470 28.66 -0.67 -2.00
CA VAL A 470 27.71 -1.21 -1.02
C VAL A 470 27.45 -2.70 -1.26
N ILE A 471 27.39 -3.13 -2.53
CA ILE A 471 27.21 -4.54 -2.93
C ILE A 471 28.56 -5.27 -2.85
N ASN A 472 29.66 -4.65 -3.34
CA ASN A 472 30.96 -5.29 -3.48
C ASN A 472 31.81 -5.32 -2.19
N GLY A 473 31.21 -5.26 -1.03
CA GLY A 473 31.93 -5.34 0.25
C GLY A 473 31.33 -4.47 1.36
N GLY A 474 30.12 -3.99 1.16
CA GLY A 474 29.36 -3.22 2.14
C GLY A 474 28.14 -3.96 2.66
N THR A 475 27.15 -3.20 3.12
CA THR A 475 25.92 -3.72 3.76
C THR A 475 25.02 -4.49 2.81
N GLY A 476 25.20 -4.37 1.50
CA GLY A 476 24.38 -4.99 0.45
C GLY A 476 24.98 -6.25 -0.18
N GLY A 477 26.00 -6.87 0.41
CA GLY A 477 26.73 -8.01 -0.18
C GLY A 477 25.84 -9.18 -0.62
N ASN A 478 24.73 -9.43 0.07
CA ASN A 478 23.76 -10.48 -0.28
C ASN A 478 22.96 -10.20 -1.57
N ALA A 479 23.05 -8.99 -2.11
CA ALA A 479 22.44 -8.64 -3.39
C ALA A 479 23.38 -8.86 -4.60
N ALA A 480 24.59 -9.39 -4.39
CA ALA A 480 25.54 -9.66 -5.46
C ALA A 480 25.00 -10.73 -6.43
N ILE A 481 24.99 -10.42 -7.74
CA ILE A 481 24.41 -11.29 -8.78
C ILE A 481 25.42 -11.67 -9.88
N GLY A 482 26.72 -11.47 -9.65
CA GLY A 482 27.77 -11.81 -10.62
C GLY A 482 27.84 -10.91 -11.86
N ARG A 483 27.21 -9.73 -11.80
CA ARG A 483 27.28 -8.66 -12.82
C ARG A 483 27.33 -7.30 -12.13
N PRO A 484 27.74 -6.21 -12.83
CA PRO A 484 27.72 -4.88 -12.27
C PRO A 484 26.34 -4.50 -11.71
N ALA A 485 26.30 -4.15 -10.45
CA ALA A 485 25.10 -3.75 -9.74
C ALA A 485 25.42 -2.73 -8.65
N ALA A 486 24.54 -1.77 -8.48
CA ALA A 486 24.61 -0.71 -7.48
C ALA A 486 23.33 -0.69 -6.63
N GLY A 487 23.42 -0.38 -5.37
CA GLY A 487 22.22 -0.38 -4.52
C GLY A 487 22.46 0.09 -3.11
N LYS A 488 21.38 0.16 -2.34
CA LYS A 488 21.41 0.60 -0.95
C LYS A 488 20.41 -0.18 -0.09
N THR A 489 20.87 -0.58 1.07
CA THR A 489 20.04 -1.15 2.14
C THR A 489 19.32 -0.05 2.90
N GLY A 490 18.08 -0.30 3.29
CA GLY A 490 17.30 0.51 4.22
C GLY A 490 16.83 -0.35 5.39
N THR A 491 16.94 0.16 6.60
CA THR A 491 16.35 -0.44 7.80
C THR A 491 15.98 0.72 8.70
N THR A 492 14.77 0.70 9.26
CA THR A 492 14.36 1.68 10.26
C THR A 492 14.92 1.33 11.63
N ASP A 493 15.14 2.34 12.48
CA ASP A 493 15.74 2.16 13.82
C ASP A 493 14.90 1.24 14.71
N ASP A 494 13.58 1.23 14.51
CA ASP A 494 12.64 0.35 15.21
C ASP A 494 12.46 -1.02 14.53
N SER A 495 13.22 -1.29 13.44
CA SER A 495 13.15 -2.53 12.66
C SER A 495 11.75 -2.90 12.18
N LYS A 496 10.95 -1.93 11.77
CA LYS A 496 9.60 -2.12 11.22
C LYS A 496 9.56 -2.18 9.70
N ASP A 497 10.54 -1.56 9.05
CA ASP A 497 10.69 -1.54 7.60
C ASP A 497 12.10 -1.96 7.22
N ALA A 498 12.20 -2.83 6.23
CA ALA A 498 13.46 -3.28 5.64
C ALA A 498 13.39 -3.17 4.11
N TRP A 499 14.43 -2.57 3.53
CA TRP A 499 14.48 -2.24 2.11
C TRP A 499 15.77 -2.70 1.48
N PHE A 500 15.68 -3.10 0.21
CA PHE A 500 16.81 -3.06 -0.70
C PHE A 500 16.36 -2.40 -2.00
N VAL A 501 17.00 -1.31 -2.38
CA VAL A 501 16.77 -0.62 -3.65
C VAL A 501 18.07 -0.63 -4.43
N GLY A 502 18.03 -1.16 -5.64
CA GLY A 502 19.24 -1.30 -6.45
C GLY A 502 18.94 -1.44 -7.93
N TYR A 503 20.01 -1.40 -8.73
CA TYR A 503 19.92 -1.42 -10.18
C TYR A 503 21.17 -2.02 -10.83
N THR A 504 20.98 -2.50 -12.04
CA THR A 504 22.01 -2.71 -13.07
C THR A 504 21.85 -1.63 -14.13
N PRO A 505 22.69 -1.56 -15.16
CA PRO A 505 22.44 -0.66 -16.31
C PRO A 505 21.07 -0.87 -16.96
N ASP A 506 20.51 -2.09 -16.90
CA ASP A 506 19.33 -2.49 -17.67
C ASP A 506 18.02 -2.49 -16.87
N LEU A 507 18.10 -2.61 -15.54
CA LEU A 507 16.92 -2.81 -14.68
C LEU A 507 17.12 -2.20 -13.29
N VAL A 508 16.12 -1.48 -12.79
CA VAL A 508 16.05 -0.98 -11.43
C VAL A 508 14.90 -1.65 -10.69
N ALA A 509 15.13 -2.04 -9.42
CA ALA A 509 14.12 -2.68 -8.60
C ALA A 509 14.21 -2.28 -7.12
N ALA A 510 13.08 -2.28 -6.46
CA ALA A 510 12.95 -2.14 -5.02
C ALA A 510 12.29 -3.36 -4.42
N VAL A 511 12.81 -3.81 -3.29
CA VAL A 511 12.20 -4.79 -2.40
C VAL A 511 11.95 -4.12 -1.07
N TRP A 512 10.71 -4.16 -0.59
CA TRP A 512 10.29 -3.73 0.73
C TRP A 512 9.70 -4.89 1.50
N ILE A 513 9.96 -4.94 2.80
CA ILE A 513 9.36 -5.86 3.76
C ILE A 513 8.96 -5.05 4.99
N GLY A 514 7.73 -5.26 5.47
CA GLY A 514 7.21 -4.58 6.64
C GLY A 514 5.91 -5.18 7.16
N ASP A 515 5.56 -4.83 8.39
CA ASP A 515 4.26 -5.10 8.95
C ASP A 515 3.28 -4.01 8.49
N ASP A 516 2.09 -4.38 8.01
CA ASP A 516 1.12 -3.42 7.46
C ASP A 516 0.72 -2.31 8.45
N TYR A 517 0.69 -2.63 9.72
CA TYR A 517 0.31 -1.69 10.78
C TYR A 517 1.52 -1.01 11.43
N GLY A 518 2.75 -1.44 11.11
CA GLY A 518 3.97 -0.99 11.78
C GLY A 518 3.95 -1.29 13.29
N SER A 519 3.18 -2.28 13.73
CA SER A 519 3.00 -2.64 15.14
C SER A 519 4.05 -3.61 15.63
N GLU A 520 4.57 -4.47 14.74
CA GLU A 520 5.51 -5.53 15.06
C GLU A 520 6.89 -5.28 14.43
N THR A 521 7.93 -5.72 15.12
CA THR A 521 9.29 -5.68 14.58
C THR A 521 9.55 -6.85 13.64
N LEU A 522 10.46 -6.67 12.70
CA LEU A 522 10.79 -7.65 11.67
C LEU A 522 11.71 -8.79 12.16
N ARG A 523 11.88 -8.99 13.48
CA ARG A 523 12.57 -10.15 14.10
C ARG A 523 13.93 -10.48 13.47
N GLY A 524 14.78 -9.45 13.29
CA GLY A 524 16.11 -9.61 12.72
C GLY A 524 16.20 -9.52 11.20
N ILE A 525 15.11 -9.22 10.49
CA ILE A 525 15.18 -8.84 9.09
C ILE A 525 15.71 -7.41 8.98
N THR A 526 16.76 -7.25 8.20
CA THR A 526 17.38 -5.96 7.86
C THR A 526 17.48 -5.84 6.33
N GLY A 527 17.69 -4.64 5.82
CA GLY A 527 17.84 -4.42 4.40
C GLY A 527 18.97 -5.22 3.74
N GLY A 528 20.01 -5.56 4.52
CA GLY A 528 21.18 -6.31 4.05
C GLY A 528 21.00 -7.83 4.03
N ASN A 529 19.91 -8.37 4.58
CA ASN A 529 19.63 -9.81 4.54
C ASN A 529 18.43 -10.15 3.63
N THR A 530 17.24 -10.40 4.15
CA THR A 530 16.11 -10.90 3.36
C THR A 530 15.77 -10.02 2.15
N PRO A 531 15.61 -8.69 2.25
CA PRO A 531 15.36 -7.85 1.07
C PRO A 531 16.48 -7.90 0.02
N ALA A 532 17.76 -7.89 0.46
CA ALA A 532 18.90 -7.97 -0.45
C ALA A 532 18.96 -9.33 -1.18
N ILE A 533 18.70 -10.44 -0.46
CA ILE A 533 18.60 -11.78 -1.04
C ILE A 533 17.45 -11.86 -2.06
N MET A 534 16.26 -11.38 -1.71
CA MET A 534 15.10 -11.37 -2.60
C MET A 534 15.35 -10.53 -3.85
N TRP A 535 15.99 -9.37 -3.68
CA TRP A 535 16.39 -8.52 -4.80
C TRP A 535 17.39 -9.24 -5.73
N GLY A 536 18.41 -9.85 -5.16
CA GLY A 536 19.42 -10.61 -5.90
C GLY A 536 18.80 -11.76 -6.69
N GLN A 537 17.92 -12.54 -6.09
CA GLN A 537 17.21 -13.63 -6.75
C GLN A 537 16.30 -13.13 -7.88
N PHE A 538 15.53 -12.06 -7.61
CA PHE A 538 14.71 -11.44 -8.64
C PHE A 538 15.55 -10.98 -9.83
N MET A 539 16.57 -10.18 -9.59
CA MET A 539 17.40 -9.58 -10.65
C MET A 539 18.18 -10.64 -11.46
N ALA A 540 18.71 -11.66 -10.79
CA ALA A 540 19.41 -12.76 -11.48
C ALA A 540 18.48 -13.49 -12.44
N ASN A 541 17.24 -13.77 -12.04
CA ASN A 541 16.27 -14.47 -12.89
C ASN A 541 15.69 -13.55 -13.98
N ALA A 542 15.32 -12.31 -13.64
CA ALA A 542 14.77 -11.35 -14.60
C ALA A 542 15.77 -10.98 -15.71
N LEU A 543 17.06 -10.98 -15.39
CA LEU A 543 18.15 -10.65 -16.34
C LEU A 543 18.90 -11.88 -16.88
N ALA A 544 18.37 -13.08 -16.69
CA ALA A 544 19.06 -14.32 -17.11
C ALA A 544 19.40 -14.35 -18.61
N ASN A 545 18.55 -13.75 -19.43
CA ASN A 545 18.72 -13.68 -20.89
C ASN A 545 19.27 -12.33 -21.37
N THR A 546 19.63 -11.41 -20.46
CA THR A 546 20.19 -10.10 -20.79
C THR A 546 21.71 -10.14 -20.61
N PRO A 547 22.51 -9.83 -21.65
CA PRO A 547 23.96 -9.74 -21.50
C PRO A 547 24.35 -8.76 -20.41
N ALA A 548 25.39 -9.10 -19.63
CA ALA A 548 25.90 -8.18 -18.63
C ALA A 548 26.58 -6.99 -19.29
N SER A 549 26.31 -5.80 -18.81
CA SER A 549 26.92 -4.54 -19.23
C SER A 549 27.50 -3.81 -18.02
N ASP A 550 28.55 -3.02 -18.27
CA ASP A 550 29.12 -2.13 -17.26
C ASP A 550 28.35 -0.81 -17.19
N PHE A 551 28.38 -0.16 -16.04
CA PHE A 551 27.85 1.20 -15.93
C PHE A 551 28.68 2.17 -16.77
N PRO A 552 28.06 3.07 -17.56
CA PRO A 552 28.79 4.09 -18.29
C PRO A 552 29.55 5.03 -17.35
N VAL A 553 30.84 5.23 -17.62
CA VAL A 553 31.68 6.14 -16.84
C VAL A 553 32.24 7.23 -17.80
N PRO A 554 31.68 8.45 -17.75
CA PRO A 554 32.22 9.55 -18.55
C PRO A 554 33.64 9.92 -18.10
N SER A 555 34.47 10.39 -19.02
CA SER A 555 35.86 10.75 -18.72
C SER A 555 36.00 11.79 -17.61
N SER A 556 35.02 12.67 -17.48
CA SER A 556 34.92 13.67 -16.41
C SER A 556 34.73 13.10 -14.99
N ALA A 557 34.24 11.85 -14.87
CA ALA A 557 34.03 11.18 -13.59
C ALA A 557 35.22 10.31 -13.16
N GLN A 558 36.10 9.89 -14.08
CA GLN A 558 37.13 8.88 -13.84
C GLN A 558 38.06 9.23 -12.67
N SER A 559 38.52 10.47 -12.57
CA SER A 559 39.39 10.92 -11.49
C SER A 559 38.72 10.82 -10.12
N ALA A 560 37.47 11.28 -10.01
CA ALA A 560 36.73 11.24 -8.77
C ALA A 560 36.37 9.81 -8.36
N ILE A 561 36.03 8.94 -9.30
CA ILE A 561 35.70 7.53 -9.05
C ILE A 561 36.91 6.78 -8.48
N ALA A 562 38.13 7.11 -8.90
CA ALA A 562 39.36 6.49 -8.38
C ALA A 562 39.65 6.85 -6.91
N GLU A 563 39.03 7.89 -6.38
CA GLU A 563 39.23 8.32 -4.99
C GLU A 563 38.44 7.47 -3.99
N GLY A 564 38.96 7.40 -2.76
CA GLY A 564 38.24 6.82 -1.61
C GLY A 564 38.27 5.30 -1.50
N TYR A 565 38.98 4.58 -2.40
CA TYR A 565 39.14 3.13 -2.28
C TYR A 565 40.16 2.71 -1.19
N PHE A 566 41.03 3.62 -0.78
CA PHE A 566 42.08 3.32 0.20
C PHE A 566 41.68 3.77 1.61
N ASN A 567 41.55 2.81 2.46
CA ASN A 567 41.45 2.76 3.92
C ASN A 567 41.05 4.03 4.68
N PRO A 568 40.11 3.89 5.65
CA PRO A 568 39.93 4.90 6.67
C PRO A 568 41.26 5.21 7.30
N VAL A 569 41.59 6.48 7.44
CA VAL A 569 42.73 6.91 8.23
C VAL A 569 42.49 6.35 9.64
N LYS A 570 43.28 5.37 10.09
CA LYS A 570 43.23 4.89 11.48
C LYS A 570 43.54 6.11 12.35
N VAL A 571 42.48 6.70 12.92
CA VAL A 571 42.68 7.70 13.96
C VAL A 571 43.26 6.92 15.15
N GLN A 572 44.53 7.21 15.47
CA GLN A 572 45.02 6.83 16.77
C GLN A 572 44.06 7.48 17.80
N PRO A 573 43.50 6.72 18.75
CA PRO A 573 42.71 7.34 19.79
C PRO A 573 43.58 8.44 20.40
N LYS A 574 43.07 9.67 20.42
CA LYS A 574 43.67 10.75 21.24
C LYS A 574 43.89 10.13 22.58
N LYS A 575 45.15 10.15 23.04
CA LYS A 575 45.44 9.92 24.44
C LYS A 575 44.78 11.03 25.23
N ASP A 576 43.50 10.86 25.50
CA ASP A 576 42.79 11.73 26.42
C ASP A 576 43.37 11.50 27.81
N ASP A 577 43.88 12.56 28.30
CA ASP A 577 44.17 12.93 29.68
C ASP A 577 43.52 12.03 30.75
N LYS A 578 44.11 10.86 30.94
CA LYS A 578 43.96 10.11 32.20
C LYS A 578 44.86 10.72 33.28
N LYS A 579 44.84 12.04 33.45
CA LYS A 579 45.62 12.68 34.53
C LYS A 579 44.76 13.21 35.68
N ASP A 580 43.44 13.29 35.52
CA ASP A 580 42.58 13.86 36.58
C ASP A 580 41.70 12.85 37.34
N GLU A 581 41.69 11.57 36.96
CA GLU A 581 40.92 10.55 37.70
C GLU A 581 41.73 9.82 38.81
N LYS A 582 42.99 10.19 39.04
CA LYS A 582 43.80 9.59 40.13
C LYS A 582 43.80 10.39 41.41
N ALA A 583 43.23 11.59 41.46
CA ALA A 583 43.14 12.37 42.70
C ALA A 583 41.88 12.07 43.54
N ASP A 584 40.77 11.65 42.89
CA ASP A 584 39.50 11.40 43.60
C ASP A 584 39.31 9.95 44.11
N LYS A 585 40.26 9.02 43.81
CA LYS A 585 40.17 7.62 44.31
C LYS A 585 40.95 7.36 45.57
N LYS A 586 41.55 8.39 46.19
CA LYS A 586 42.27 8.20 47.46
C LYS A 586 41.42 8.52 48.68
N ASP A 587 40.37 9.33 48.54
CA ASP A 587 39.49 9.69 49.66
C ASP A 587 38.32 8.71 49.89
N ASP A 588 38.01 7.82 48.93
CA ASP A 588 36.93 6.83 49.09
C ASP A 588 37.39 5.49 49.68
N LYS A 589 38.71 5.25 49.85
CA LYS A 589 39.20 4.01 50.48
C LYS A 589 39.30 4.08 52.00
N ASP A 590 39.34 5.26 52.57
CA ASP A 590 39.36 5.42 54.02
C ASP A 590 37.97 5.54 54.66
N LYS A 591 36.89 5.73 53.86
CA LYS A 591 35.51 5.69 54.37
C LYS A 591 34.86 4.32 54.34
N GLN A 592 35.43 3.34 53.62
CA GLN A 592 34.90 1.96 53.60
C GLN A 592 35.52 1.02 54.65
N LYS A 593 36.45 1.50 55.46
CA LYS A 593 37.01 0.70 56.55
C LYS A 593 36.29 0.88 57.89
N ASP A 594 35.55 1.95 58.06
CA ASP A 594 34.82 2.21 59.32
C ASP A 594 33.36 1.71 59.31
N GLU A 595 32.80 1.27 58.17
CA GLU A 595 31.46 0.67 58.10
C GLU A 595 31.43 -0.86 58.19
N LYS A 596 32.58 -1.55 58.08
CA LYS A 596 32.66 -3.03 58.21
C LYS A 596 32.82 -3.57 59.61
N VAL A 597 32.87 -2.74 60.64
CA VAL A 597 33.00 -3.15 62.04
C VAL A 597 31.68 -3.04 62.83
N LYS A 598 30.56 -2.66 62.18
CA LYS A 598 29.25 -2.54 62.87
C LYS A 598 28.16 -3.51 62.41
N GLU A 599 28.44 -4.46 61.56
CA GLU A 599 27.43 -5.42 61.03
C GLU A 599 27.66 -6.89 61.39
N GLU A 600 28.54 -7.21 62.34
CA GLU A 600 28.77 -8.61 62.78
C GLU A 600 28.21 -8.95 64.17
N ASP A 601 27.23 -8.22 64.72
CA ASP A 601 26.66 -8.55 66.06
C ASP A 601 25.13 -8.53 66.13
N GLN A 602 24.43 -9.06 65.15
CA GLN A 602 23.01 -9.41 65.28
C GLN A 602 22.57 -10.44 64.22
N SER A 603 22.98 -11.70 64.42
CA SER A 603 22.29 -12.83 63.82
C SER A 603 22.33 -14.05 64.77
N SER A 604 21.37 -14.11 65.68
CA SER A 604 20.94 -15.39 66.25
C SER A 604 19.60 -15.19 66.96
N LYS A 605 18.65 -16.10 66.64
CA LYS A 605 17.33 -16.34 67.22
C LYS A 605 16.18 -15.66 66.44
N GLU A 606 15.17 -16.32 65.99
CA GLU A 606 14.50 -17.58 66.30
C GLU A 606 13.54 -17.97 65.17
N GLU A 607 13.44 -19.26 64.98
CA GLU A 607 12.48 -20.02 64.20
C GLU A 607 11.00 -19.82 64.62
N VAL A 608 10.12 -20.24 63.68
CA VAL A 608 8.84 -20.97 63.90
C VAL A 608 7.53 -20.25 63.58
N SER A 609 6.88 -20.86 62.60
CA SER A 609 5.46 -21.15 62.43
C SER A 609 4.60 -20.28 61.49
N GLU A 610 4.21 -20.89 60.39
CA GLU A 610 2.88 -20.82 59.78
C GLU A 610 1.77 -21.35 60.74
N PRO A 611 0.47 -21.10 60.62
CA PRO A 611 -0.33 -21.15 59.40
C PRO A 611 -1.68 -20.35 59.38
N LYS A 612 -2.22 -20.34 58.13
CA LYS A 612 -3.67 -20.46 57.79
C LYS A 612 -4.69 -19.32 58.04
N SER A 613 -5.28 -18.98 56.91
CA SER A 613 -6.73 -18.99 56.58
C SER A 613 -7.62 -17.77 56.86
N ASN A 614 -8.35 -17.52 55.84
CA ASN A 614 -9.77 -17.17 55.74
C ASN A 614 -10.25 -15.70 55.70
N SER A 615 -10.76 -15.47 54.53
CA SER A 615 -12.14 -15.06 54.26
C SER A 615 -12.59 -13.62 54.51
N SER A 616 -13.06 -13.13 53.40
CA SER A 616 -14.39 -12.53 53.24
C SER A 616 -14.65 -11.05 53.53
N LYS A 617 -15.23 -10.52 52.51
CA LYS A 617 -16.37 -9.57 52.49
C LYS A 617 -16.13 -8.05 52.49
N ASN A 618 -16.43 -7.55 51.32
CA ASN A 618 -17.60 -6.67 51.09
C ASN A 618 -17.50 -5.16 51.39
N LYS A 619 -17.88 -4.47 50.38
CA LYS A 619 -18.80 -3.34 50.27
C LYS A 619 -18.21 -1.97 49.85
N LYS A 620 -18.66 -1.65 48.62
CA LYS A 620 -19.44 -0.41 48.29
C LYS A 620 -18.81 0.94 48.72
N SER A 621 -18.69 1.93 47.91
CA SER A 621 -19.66 2.56 47.03
C SER A 621 -19.13 3.91 46.55
N LYS A 622 -19.51 4.28 45.30
CA LYS A 622 -19.97 5.62 44.88
C LYS A 622 -19.03 6.83 45.00
N LYS A 623 -18.81 7.48 43.93
CA LYS A 623 -19.48 8.56 43.25
C LYS A 623 -18.53 9.67 42.79
N ASP A 624 -18.80 10.08 41.62
CA ASP A 624 -18.82 11.44 41.06
C ASP A 624 -17.46 12.15 40.78
N ARG A 625 -17.04 12.25 39.58
CA ARG A 625 -17.45 13.23 38.55
C ARG A 625 -16.87 12.85 37.20
#